data_6eb743b150f2fc9ac85ea429b480160b
#
_entry.id   6eb743b150f2fc9ac85ea429b480160b
#
_cell.length_a   1.000
_cell.length_b   1.000
_cell.length_c   1.000
_cell.angle_alpha   90.00
_cell.angle_beta   90.00
_cell.angle_gamma   90.00
#
_symmetry.space_group_name_H-M   'P 1'
#
loop_
_entity.id
_entity.type
_entity.pdbx_description
1 polymer ?
#
loop_
_entity_poly.entity_id
_entity_poly.type
_entity_poly.pdbx_seq_one_letter_code
_entity_poly.pdbx_strand_id
1 'polypeptide(L)'
;TDFLYGNDGPIWYRGLVRKDPQYKPLAQDSLQMMLDRYMIKHIIVGHTIFKDISTFYNGKVIAVNVDNKENRKKKRGRAILIDNGVYYVVGDDGVQRKL
;
A
#
# COMPACT_ATOMS: atom_id res chain seq x y z
N THR A 1 17.68 -1.64 18.75
CA THR A 1 17.90 -1.34 17.32
C THR A 1 17.15 -2.30 16.43
N ASP A 2 17.10 -3.61 16.76
CA ASP A 2 16.40 -4.60 15.94
C ASP A 2 14.89 -4.35 15.88
N PHE A 3 14.31 -3.79 16.94
CA PHE A 3 12.89 -3.46 16.94
C PHE A 3 12.54 -2.42 15.87
N LEU A 4 13.38 -1.40 15.67
CA LEU A 4 13.12 -0.34 14.69
C LEU A 4 13.66 -0.66 13.29
N TYR A 5 14.88 -1.19 13.22
CA TYR A 5 15.64 -1.33 11.97
C TYR A 5 15.70 -2.76 11.44
N GLY A 6 15.22 -3.75 12.17
CA GLY A 6 15.14 -5.13 11.71
C GLY A 6 14.07 -5.30 10.64
N ASN A 7 14.13 -6.42 9.92
CA ASN A 7 13.18 -6.73 8.83
C ASN A 7 11.73 -6.82 9.31
N ASP A 8 11.52 -7.13 10.57
CA ASP A 8 10.18 -7.22 11.17
C ASP A 8 9.77 -5.92 11.87
N GLY A 9 10.67 -4.94 11.93
CA GLY A 9 10.42 -3.66 12.59
C GLY A 9 9.63 -2.68 11.72
N PRO A 10 9.08 -1.63 12.32
CA PRO A 10 8.18 -0.71 11.62
C PRO A 10 8.82 0.03 10.44
N ILE A 11 10.14 0.18 10.42
CA ILE A 11 10.83 0.93 9.37
C ILE A 11 11.02 0.07 8.10
N TRP A 12 11.34 -1.22 8.26
CA TRP A 12 11.71 -2.08 7.14
C TRP A 12 10.72 -3.18 6.82
N TYR A 13 9.69 -3.36 7.63
CA TYR A 13 8.75 -4.45 7.43
C TYR A 13 7.98 -4.30 6.12
N ARG A 14 8.03 -5.34 5.27
CA ARG A 14 7.35 -5.37 3.98
C ARG A 14 6.33 -6.51 3.86
N GLY A 15 6.04 -7.16 4.97
CA GLY A 15 5.12 -8.32 4.99
C GLY A 15 3.68 -7.97 4.60
N LEU A 16 3.31 -6.69 4.53
CA LEU A 16 1.99 -6.26 4.06
C LEU A 16 1.85 -6.33 2.54
N VAL A 17 2.96 -6.27 1.79
CA VAL A 17 2.93 -6.19 0.33
C VAL A 17 3.83 -7.21 -0.35
N ARG A 18 4.68 -7.91 0.40
CA ARG A 18 5.60 -8.91 -0.11
C ARG A 18 5.41 -10.24 0.60
N LYS A 19 5.38 -11.31 -0.17
CA LYS A 19 5.31 -12.69 0.36
C LYS A 19 6.69 -13.29 0.55
N ASP A 20 7.69 -12.45 0.68
CA ASP A 20 9.08 -12.86 0.88
C ASP A 20 9.25 -13.39 2.32
N PRO A 21 9.74 -14.62 2.52
CA PRO A 21 9.90 -15.18 3.87
C PRO A 21 10.75 -14.32 4.79
N GLN A 22 11.67 -13.55 4.24
CA GLN A 22 12.52 -12.61 4.99
C GLN A 22 11.69 -11.61 5.80
N TYR A 23 10.52 -11.22 5.31
CA TYR A 23 9.68 -10.21 5.95
C TYR A 23 8.48 -10.81 6.69
N LYS A 24 8.40 -12.12 6.80
CA LYS A 24 7.30 -12.82 7.51
C LYS A 24 5.94 -12.22 7.16
N PRO A 25 5.37 -12.56 6.00
CA PRO A 25 4.09 -11.97 5.56
C PRO A 25 3.03 -12.05 6.65
N LEU A 26 2.32 -10.94 6.87
CA LEU A 26 1.32 -10.85 7.92
C LEU A 26 0.08 -11.65 7.55
N ALA A 27 -0.45 -12.42 8.49
CA ALA A 27 -1.70 -13.14 8.29
C ALA A 27 -2.89 -12.17 8.22
N GLN A 28 -3.90 -12.52 7.43
CA GLN A 28 -5.08 -11.66 7.26
C GLN A 28 -5.81 -11.42 8.57
N ASP A 29 -5.92 -12.44 9.42
CA ASP A 29 -6.57 -12.30 10.74
C ASP A 29 -5.81 -11.32 11.64
N SER A 30 -4.48 -11.37 11.62
CA SER A 30 -3.65 -10.46 12.40
C SER A 30 -3.80 -9.02 11.91
N LEU A 31 -3.88 -8.81 10.60
CA LEU A 31 -4.14 -7.51 10.02
C LEU A 31 -5.50 -6.96 10.47
N GLN A 32 -6.55 -7.80 10.40
CA GLN A 32 -7.89 -7.38 10.81
C GLN A 32 -7.95 -7.00 12.28
N MET A 33 -7.32 -7.77 13.15
CA MET A 33 -7.23 -7.45 14.58
C MET A 33 -6.56 -6.09 14.81
N MET A 34 -5.50 -5.80 14.06
CA MET A 34 -4.78 -4.52 14.18
C MET A 34 -5.64 -3.36 13.71
N LEU A 35 -6.36 -3.50 12.59
CA LEU A 35 -7.27 -2.48 12.08
C LEU A 35 -8.39 -2.20 13.08
N ASP A 36 -8.98 -3.24 13.65
CA ASP A 36 -10.05 -3.12 14.63
C ASP A 36 -9.57 -2.42 15.90
N ARG A 37 -8.38 -2.79 16.39
CA ARG A 37 -7.80 -2.20 17.60
C ARG A 37 -7.59 -0.70 17.47
N TYR A 38 -7.12 -0.24 16.31
CA TYR A 38 -6.86 1.18 16.08
C TYR A 38 -8.02 1.92 15.42
N MET A 39 -9.14 1.25 15.20
CA MET A 39 -10.35 1.81 14.57
C MET A 39 -10.05 2.46 13.23
N ILE A 40 -9.26 1.79 12.41
CA ILE A 40 -8.90 2.22 11.04
C ILE A 40 -9.42 1.22 10.01
N LYS A 41 -9.68 1.69 8.80
CA LYS A 41 -10.24 0.86 7.74
C LYS A 41 -9.18 0.41 6.72
N HIS A 42 -8.18 1.22 6.50
CA HIS A 42 -7.17 0.98 5.48
C HIS A 42 -5.78 1.35 5.98
N ILE A 43 -4.77 0.69 5.42
CA ILE A 43 -3.36 1.03 5.60
C ILE A 43 -2.82 1.38 4.23
N ILE A 44 -2.23 2.57 4.09
CA ILE A 44 -1.61 3.02 2.85
C ILE A 44 -0.10 2.96 3.05
N VAL A 45 0.59 2.26 2.15
CA VAL A 45 2.03 2.02 2.25
C VAL A 45 2.74 2.44 0.98
N GLY A 46 4.03 2.77 1.11
CA GLY A 46 4.89 3.13 -0.01
C GLY A 46 6.20 2.36 0.03
N HIS A 47 7.21 2.89 -0.67
CA HIS A 47 8.59 2.41 -0.76
C HIS A 47 8.77 1.18 -1.65
N THR A 48 7.96 0.13 -1.52
CA THR A 48 7.99 -1.01 -2.45
C THR A 48 7.32 -0.59 -3.76
N ILE A 49 8.07 -0.65 -4.88
CA ILE A 49 7.63 -0.12 -6.17
C ILE A 49 6.74 -1.14 -6.89
N PHE A 50 5.60 -0.68 -7.36
CA PHE A 50 4.67 -1.45 -8.18
C PHE A 50 4.41 -0.74 -9.51
N LYS A 51 3.91 -1.46 -10.50
CA LYS A 51 3.53 -0.89 -11.80
C LYS A 51 2.37 0.10 -11.69
N ASP A 52 1.41 -0.22 -10.86
CA ASP A 52 0.20 0.57 -10.64
C ASP A 52 -0.13 0.51 -9.16
N ILE A 53 -1.02 1.39 -8.71
CA ILE A 53 -1.54 1.33 -7.36
C ILE A 53 -2.19 -0.02 -7.15
N SER A 54 -1.74 -0.74 -6.12
CA SER A 54 -2.12 -2.12 -5.88
C SER A 54 -2.76 -2.27 -4.52
N THR A 55 -3.69 -3.20 -4.42
CA THR A 55 -4.36 -3.49 -3.15
C THR A 55 -4.07 -4.92 -2.70
N PHE A 56 -4.03 -5.11 -1.40
CA PHE A 56 -3.78 -6.40 -0.75
C PHE A 56 -4.77 -6.57 0.39
N TYR A 57 -4.94 -7.79 0.85
CA TYR A 57 -5.85 -8.11 1.97
C TYR A 57 -7.27 -7.61 1.71
N ASN A 58 -7.81 -7.93 0.53
CA ASN A 58 -9.16 -7.54 0.11
C ASN A 58 -9.38 -6.01 0.15
N GLY A 59 -8.37 -5.26 -0.27
CA GLY A 59 -8.44 -3.79 -0.34
C GLY A 59 -8.10 -3.06 0.96
N LYS A 60 -7.76 -3.77 2.03
CA LYS A 60 -7.42 -3.14 3.31
C LYS A 60 -6.04 -2.50 3.32
N VAL A 61 -5.13 -2.99 2.49
CA VAL A 61 -3.79 -2.42 2.32
C VAL A 61 -3.69 -1.88 0.90
N ILE A 62 -3.27 -0.62 0.78
CA ILE A 62 -3.12 0.06 -0.51
C ILE A 62 -1.67 0.47 -0.66
N ALA A 63 -1.00 -0.06 -1.70
CA ALA A 63 0.38 0.28 -2.03
C ALA A 63 0.38 1.38 -3.08
N VAL A 64 0.92 2.56 -2.71
CA VAL A 64 0.84 3.77 -3.54
C VAL A 64 2.13 4.08 -4.28
N ASN A 65 3.23 3.38 -4.00
CA ASN A 65 4.51 3.70 -4.60
C ASN A 65 4.62 3.06 -5.99
N VAL A 66 4.31 3.83 -7.01
CA VAL A 66 4.47 3.42 -8.40
C VAL A 66 5.77 3.97 -8.97
N ASP A 67 6.28 3.37 -10.06
CA ASP A 67 7.48 3.86 -10.74
C ASP A 67 7.13 5.14 -11.52
N ASN A 68 7.12 6.26 -10.82
CA ASN A 68 6.74 7.54 -11.41
C ASN A 68 7.69 8.00 -12.50
N LYS A 69 8.96 7.60 -12.45
CA LYS A 69 9.93 7.96 -13.48
C LYS A 69 9.57 7.32 -14.83
N GLU A 70 9.33 6.01 -14.81
CA GLU A 70 8.88 5.27 -16.01
C GLU A 70 7.45 5.66 -16.39
N ASN A 71 6.58 5.78 -15.41
CA ASN A 71 5.19 6.10 -15.65
C ASN A 71 5.00 7.50 -16.24
N ARG A 72 5.83 8.46 -15.87
CA ARG A 72 5.82 9.82 -16.45
C ARG A 72 6.09 9.78 -17.95
N LYS A 73 7.09 9.00 -18.39
CA LYS A 73 7.42 8.84 -19.81
C LYS A 73 6.26 8.23 -20.59
N LYS A 74 5.54 7.31 -19.99
CA LYS A 74 4.44 6.56 -20.60
C LYS A 74 3.06 7.16 -20.30
N LYS A 75 3.01 8.33 -19.66
CA LYS A 75 1.76 8.99 -19.22
C LYS A 75 0.89 8.07 -18.36
N ARG A 76 1.51 7.40 -17.40
CA ARG A 76 0.84 6.47 -16.47
C ARG A 76 1.08 6.80 -15.00
N GLY A 77 1.31 8.07 -14.68
CA GLY A 77 1.38 8.49 -13.28
C GLY A 77 0.09 8.17 -12.56
N ARG A 78 0.20 7.84 -11.27
CA ARG A 78 -0.94 7.45 -10.45
C ARG A 78 -0.88 8.13 -9.10
N ALA A 79 -2.05 8.43 -8.57
CA ALA A 79 -2.22 8.98 -7.23
C ALA A 79 -3.47 8.38 -6.59
N ILE A 80 -3.56 8.49 -5.27
CA ILE A 80 -4.77 8.16 -4.52
C ILE A 80 -5.50 9.45 -4.17
N LEU A 81 -6.79 9.51 -4.46
CA LEU A 81 -7.68 10.56 -3.98
C LEU A 81 -8.64 9.96 -2.95
N ILE A 82 -8.75 10.59 -1.81
CA ILE A 82 -9.73 10.21 -0.78
C ILE A 82 -10.74 11.34 -0.66
N ASP A 83 -11.99 11.04 -0.96
CA ASP A 83 -13.08 12.00 -0.92
C ASP A 83 -14.29 11.40 -0.24
N ASN A 84 -14.73 12.01 0.86
CA ASN A 84 -15.87 11.54 1.66
C ASN A 84 -15.77 10.04 2.03
N GLY A 85 -14.57 9.58 2.40
CA GLY A 85 -14.34 8.19 2.76
C GLY A 85 -14.30 7.22 1.59
N VAL A 86 -14.37 7.71 0.35
CA VAL A 86 -14.24 6.89 -0.86
C VAL A 86 -12.86 7.07 -1.45
N TYR A 87 -12.24 5.96 -1.85
CA TYR A 87 -10.86 5.92 -2.37
C TYR A 87 -10.89 5.77 -3.88
N TYR A 88 -10.13 6.62 -4.57
CA TYR A 88 -10.01 6.60 -6.03
C TYR A 88 -8.55 6.53 -6.45
N VAL A 89 -8.27 5.82 -7.53
CA VAL A 89 -7.00 5.94 -8.25
C VAL A 89 -7.16 7.00 -9.33
N VAL A 90 -6.30 8.00 -9.34
CA VAL A 90 -6.31 9.07 -10.32
C VAL A 90 -5.09 8.94 -11.23
N GLY A 91 -5.32 8.95 -12.55
CA GLY A 91 -4.26 8.92 -13.55
C GLY A 91 -3.84 10.31 -14.03
N ASP A 92 -2.79 10.37 -14.85
CA ASP A 92 -2.28 11.62 -15.45
C ASP A 92 -3.33 12.31 -16.34
N ASP A 93 -4.25 11.55 -16.89
CA ASP A 93 -5.33 12.03 -17.75
C ASP A 93 -6.52 12.60 -16.94
N GLY A 94 -6.44 12.59 -15.63
CA GLY A 94 -7.51 13.03 -14.76
C GLY A 94 -8.64 12.01 -14.56
N VAL A 95 -8.54 10.84 -15.18
CA VAL A 95 -9.54 9.78 -15.01
C VAL A 95 -9.45 9.20 -13.61
N GLN A 96 -10.59 9.08 -12.94
CA GLN A 96 -10.70 8.53 -11.59
C GLN A 96 -11.34 7.14 -11.66
N ARG A 97 -10.73 6.20 -10.94
CA ARG A 97 -11.25 4.84 -10.81
C ARG A 97 -11.43 4.52 -9.32
N LYS A 98 -12.66 4.19 -8.96
CA LYS A 98 -12.96 3.81 -7.57
C LYS A 98 -12.26 2.51 -7.20
N LEU A 99 -11.61 2.49 -6.04
CA LEU A 99 -11.04 1.28 -5.48
C LEU A 99 -12.08 0.40 -4.82
#